data_3c0367a3bee187fbce5761d182cbeeed
#
_entry.id   3c0367a3bee187fbce5761d182cbeeed
#
_cell.length_a   1.000
_cell.length_b   1.000
_cell.length_c   1.000
_cell.angle_alpha   90.00
_cell.angle_beta   90.00
_cell.angle_gamma   90.00
#
_symmetry.space_group_name_H-M   'P 1'
#
loop_
_entity.id
_entity.type
_entity.pdbx_description
1 polymer ?
#
loop_
_entity_poly.entity_id
_entity_poly.type
_entity_poly.pdbx_seq_one_letter_code
_entity_poly.pdbx_strand_id
1 'polypeptide(L)'
;VYKRQQYDFRRMLAYSSVAQIGYIAIGLAIGNMYGFIGAVLHIINHAFMKSALFLVIGGIQYRFGEINLYRLGGLNKKMTLSTITVTLAALSMVGIPPTAGFFSKWYLMLGAYQGGQYFYIVILVISSLLNAVYFFRILEQMFVQHEASLTEINRHEGKLGLPPEMAIPILCAGIGILVLGFYSVDIVDDILKSGLPEVFLR
;
A
#
# COMPACT_ATOMS: atom_id res chain seq x y z
N VAL A 1 -22.86 11.39 -14.96
CA VAL A 1 -22.28 10.03 -14.86
C VAL A 1 -20.76 10.08 -14.68
N TYR A 2 -20.04 10.88 -15.44
CA TYR A 2 -18.55 10.97 -15.37
C TYR A 2 -18.01 11.47 -14.01
N LYS A 3 -18.70 12.38 -13.31
CA LYS A 3 -18.27 12.88 -11.99
C LYS A 3 -18.33 11.84 -10.88
N ARG A 4 -19.24 10.86 -10.94
CA ARG A 4 -19.34 9.78 -9.94
C ARG A 4 -18.22 8.74 -10.05
N GLN A 5 -17.64 8.55 -11.22
CA GLN A 5 -16.65 7.52 -11.47
C GLN A 5 -15.24 7.87 -10.93
N GLN A 6 -14.92 9.15 -10.78
CA GLN A 6 -13.60 9.60 -10.26
C GLN A 6 -13.49 9.55 -8.73
N TYR A 7 -14.57 9.24 -8.01
CA TYR A 7 -14.63 9.27 -6.54
C TYR A 7 -14.83 7.88 -5.91
N ASP A 8 -14.90 6.83 -6.72
CA ASP A 8 -14.96 5.45 -6.24
C ASP A 8 -13.57 5.03 -5.74
N PHE A 9 -13.46 4.80 -4.43
CA PHE A 9 -12.23 4.42 -3.77
C PHE A 9 -11.64 3.12 -4.35
N ARG A 10 -12.45 2.16 -4.78
CA ARG A 10 -12.00 0.91 -5.41
C ARG A 10 -11.28 1.15 -6.72
N ARG A 11 -11.89 1.94 -7.61
CA ARG A 11 -11.28 2.29 -8.90
C ARG A 11 -9.95 3.01 -8.72
N MET A 12 -9.91 3.92 -7.77
CA MET A 12 -8.75 4.68 -7.43
C MET A 12 -7.60 3.76 -6.97
N LEU A 13 -7.89 2.77 -6.12
CA LEU A 13 -6.90 1.77 -5.72
C LEU A 13 -6.50 0.83 -6.87
N ALA A 14 -7.41 0.49 -7.76
CA ALA A 14 -7.08 -0.31 -8.95
C ALA A 14 -6.06 0.41 -9.84
N TYR A 15 -6.25 1.69 -10.13
CA TYR A 15 -5.27 2.48 -10.90
C TYR A 15 -3.92 2.59 -10.17
N SER A 16 -3.91 2.73 -8.85
CA SER A 16 -2.64 2.76 -8.12
C SER A 16 -1.88 1.42 -8.20
N SER A 17 -2.57 0.28 -8.47
CA SER A 17 -1.89 -1.00 -8.71
C SER A 17 -1.06 -1.00 -9.99
N VAL A 18 -1.53 -0.33 -11.04
CA VAL A 18 -0.78 -0.22 -12.30
C VAL A 18 0.58 0.45 -12.08
N ALA A 19 0.61 1.54 -11.30
CA ALA A 19 1.87 2.21 -10.95
C ALA A 19 2.81 1.30 -10.15
N GLN A 20 2.28 0.47 -9.23
CA GLN A 20 3.09 -0.45 -8.44
C GLN A 20 3.65 -1.61 -9.27
N ILE A 21 2.90 -2.11 -10.26
CA ILE A 21 3.42 -3.07 -11.24
C ILE A 21 4.55 -2.45 -12.06
N GLY A 22 4.48 -1.15 -12.35
CA GLY A 22 5.56 -0.40 -12.99
C GLY A 22 6.88 -0.46 -12.22
N TYR A 23 6.85 -0.41 -10.88
CA TYR A 23 8.09 -0.59 -10.07
C TYR A 23 8.69 -1.99 -10.24
N ILE A 24 7.87 -3.04 -10.30
CA ILE A 24 8.32 -4.41 -10.54
C ILE A 24 8.99 -4.51 -11.90
N ALA A 25 8.35 -3.95 -12.93
CA ALA A 25 8.89 -3.94 -14.29
C ALA A 25 10.22 -3.18 -14.37
N ILE A 26 10.35 -2.02 -13.69
CA ILE A 26 11.62 -1.29 -13.61
C ILE A 26 12.69 -2.14 -12.92
N GLY A 27 12.37 -2.83 -11.83
CA GLY A 27 13.32 -3.69 -11.13
C GLY A 27 13.89 -4.81 -12.01
N LEU A 28 13.03 -5.41 -12.83
CA LEU A 28 13.47 -6.41 -13.81
C LEU A 28 14.28 -5.78 -14.96
N ALA A 29 13.89 -4.59 -15.43
CA ALA A 29 14.56 -3.87 -16.51
C ALA A 29 15.96 -3.36 -16.12
N ILE A 30 16.22 -3.09 -14.82
CA ILE A 30 17.55 -2.73 -14.30
C ILE A 30 18.55 -3.86 -14.56
N GLY A 31 18.13 -5.12 -14.53
CA GLY A 31 18.94 -6.26 -14.96
C GLY A 31 20.11 -6.64 -14.05
N ASN A 32 20.12 -6.17 -12.80
CA ASN A 32 21.14 -6.55 -11.81
C ASN A 32 20.49 -7.14 -10.55
N MET A 33 21.34 -7.68 -9.67
CA MET A 33 20.93 -8.35 -8.43
C MET A 33 20.01 -7.48 -7.56
N TYR A 34 20.36 -6.22 -7.32
CA TYR A 34 19.56 -5.34 -6.47
C TYR A 34 18.23 -4.95 -7.08
N GLY A 35 18.19 -4.75 -8.41
CA GLY A 35 16.95 -4.52 -9.14
C GLY A 35 16.01 -5.71 -9.02
N PHE A 36 16.54 -6.94 -9.18
CA PHE A 36 15.77 -8.17 -9.04
C PHE A 36 15.24 -8.35 -7.60
N ILE A 37 16.11 -8.20 -6.59
CA ILE A 37 15.71 -8.25 -5.17
C ILE A 37 14.61 -7.24 -4.89
N GLY A 38 14.78 -6.00 -5.35
CA GLY A 38 13.79 -4.94 -5.19
C GLY A 38 12.45 -5.29 -5.83
N ALA A 39 12.46 -5.89 -7.03
CA ALA A 39 11.25 -6.33 -7.73
C ALA A 39 10.50 -7.43 -6.96
N VAL A 40 11.21 -8.49 -6.53
CA VAL A 40 10.60 -9.61 -5.77
C VAL A 40 10.07 -9.13 -4.43
N LEU A 41 10.86 -8.35 -3.69
CA LEU A 41 10.42 -7.77 -2.43
C LEU A 41 9.21 -6.86 -2.62
N HIS A 42 9.16 -6.11 -3.73
CA HIS A 42 8.02 -5.25 -4.04
C HIS A 42 6.75 -6.04 -4.35
N ILE A 43 6.84 -7.21 -5.00
CA ILE A 43 5.69 -8.10 -5.23
C ILE A 43 5.07 -8.51 -3.88
N ILE A 44 5.89 -8.98 -2.95
CA ILE A 44 5.43 -9.43 -1.63
C ILE A 44 4.78 -8.26 -0.88
N ASN A 45 5.47 -7.14 -0.79
CA ASN A 45 5.01 -5.95 -0.09
C ASN A 45 3.72 -5.40 -0.71
N HIS A 46 3.64 -5.36 -2.05
CA HIS A 46 2.46 -4.90 -2.77
C HIS A 46 1.24 -5.78 -2.50
N ALA A 47 1.42 -7.10 -2.39
CA ALA A 47 0.34 -8.02 -2.05
C ALA A 47 -0.26 -7.66 -0.67
N PHE A 48 0.56 -7.46 0.36
CA PHE A 48 0.09 -7.07 1.70
C PHE A 48 -0.55 -5.68 1.72
N MET A 49 0.08 -4.69 1.11
CA MET A 49 -0.45 -3.33 1.04
C MET A 49 -1.83 -3.28 0.37
N LYS A 50 -1.98 -3.98 -0.76
CA LYS A 50 -3.25 -4.02 -1.50
C LYS A 50 -4.31 -4.82 -0.80
N SER A 51 -3.96 -5.98 -0.24
CA SER A 51 -4.90 -6.76 0.57
C SER A 51 -5.45 -5.93 1.73
N ALA A 52 -4.59 -5.21 2.47
CA ALA A 52 -4.99 -4.32 3.54
C ALA A 52 -6.00 -3.26 3.07
N LEU A 53 -5.70 -2.56 1.97
CA LEU A 53 -6.56 -1.51 1.44
C LEU A 53 -7.90 -2.04 0.93
N PHE A 54 -7.92 -3.15 0.19
CA PHE A 54 -9.17 -3.71 -0.34
C PHE A 54 -10.03 -4.35 0.76
N LEU A 55 -9.44 -4.99 1.76
CA LEU A 55 -10.17 -5.51 2.91
C LEU A 55 -10.86 -4.38 3.70
N VAL A 56 -10.16 -3.26 3.91
CA VAL A 56 -10.77 -2.10 4.57
C VAL A 56 -11.93 -1.53 3.74
N ILE A 57 -11.77 -1.40 2.42
CA ILE A 57 -12.87 -0.93 1.56
C ILE A 57 -14.07 -1.87 1.64
N GLY A 58 -13.83 -3.19 1.65
CA GLY A 58 -14.89 -4.19 1.86
C GLY A 58 -15.62 -3.96 3.18
N GLY A 59 -14.88 -3.70 4.26
CA GLY A 59 -15.45 -3.37 5.57
C GLY A 59 -16.25 -2.07 5.58
N ILE A 60 -15.77 -1.01 4.92
CA ILE A 60 -16.50 0.26 4.77
C ILE A 60 -17.80 0.04 4.00
N GLN A 61 -17.74 -0.70 2.88
CA GLN A 61 -18.90 -1.00 2.07
C GLN A 61 -19.92 -1.84 2.84
N TYR A 62 -19.48 -2.82 3.61
CA TYR A 62 -20.34 -3.64 4.46
C TYR A 62 -21.09 -2.80 5.49
N ARG A 63 -20.42 -1.87 6.17
CA ARG A 63 -21.01 -1.08 7.26
C ARG A 63 -21.86 0.08 6.75
N PHE A 64 -21.42 0.80 5.73
CA PHE A 64 -22.03 2.05 5.27
C PHE A 64 -22.70 1.93 3.89
N GLY A 65 -22.48 0.85 3.14
CA GLY A 65 -22.94 0.73 1.74
C GLY A 65 -22.31 1.74 0.78
N GLU A 66 -21.45 2.60 1.27
CA GLU A 66 -20.88 3.74 0.58
C GLU A 66 -19.35 3.54 0.39
N ILE A 67 -18.83 3.91 -0.77
CA ILE A 67 -17.41 3.84 -1.09
C ILE A 67 -16.90 5.14 -1.71
N ASN A 68 -17.69 6.19 -1.63
CA ASN A 68 -17.30 7.51 -2.10
C ASN A 68 -16.32 8.14 -1.11
N LEU A 69 -15.10 8.40 -1.57
CA LEU A 69 -14.02 8.96 -0.75
C LEU A 69 -14.42 10.23 0.00
N TYR A 70 -15.17 11.13 -0.64
CA TYR A 70 -15.60 12.41 -0.03
C TYR A 70 -16.63 12.27 1.08
N ARG A 71 -17.20 11.09 1.25
CA ARG A 71 -18.16 10.80 2.33
C ARG A 71 -17.53 10.03 3.49
N LEU A 72 -16.21 9.78 3.47
CA LEU A 72 -15.52 9.05 4.53
C LEU A 72 -15.09 9.93 5.72
N GLY A 73 -15.55 11.19 5.78
CA GLY A 73 -15.27 12.08 6.90
C GLY A 73 -15.69 11.47 8.24
N GLY A 74 -14.81 11.53 9.27
CA GLY A 74 -15.07 10.96 10.59
C GLY A 74 -14.94 9.44 10.68
N LEU A 75 -14.44 8.75 9.63
CA LEU A 75 -14.25 7.30 9.65
C LEU A 75 -13.28 6.86 10.76
N ASN A 76 -12.31 7.70 11.08
CA ASN A 76 -11.35 7.47 12.16
C ASN A 76 -12.01 7.22 13.52
N LYS A 77 -13.16 7.86 13.80
CA LYS A 77 -13.93 7.66 15.04
C LYS A 77 -14.81 6.41 15.00
N LYS A 78 -15.34 6.06 13.81
CA LYS A 78 -16.29 4.96 13.63
C LYS A 78 -15.63 3.61 13.36
N MET A 79 -14.45 3.61 12.69
CA MET A 79 -13.71 2.42 12.29
C MET A 79 -12.21 2.62 12.50
N THR A 80 -11.79 2.76 13.74
CA THR A 80 -10.40 3.09 14.12
C THR A 80 -9.39 2.08 13.58
N LEU A 81 -9.66 0.77 13.72
CA LEU A 81 -8.78 -0.28 13.18
C LEU A 81 -8.56 -0.13 11.67
N SER A 82 -9.65 0.02 10.93
CA SER A 82 -9.60 0.18 9.48
C SER A 82 -8.83 1.43 9.07
N THR A 83 -9.01 2.53 9.80
CA THR A 83 -8.30 3.79 9.54
C THR A 83 -6.80 3.66 9.81
N ILE A 84 -6.40 3.00 10.90
CA ILE A 84 -4.99 2.72 11.19
C ILE A 84 -4.38 1.84 10.10
N THR A 85 -5.08 0.78 9.67
CA THR A 85 -4.59 -0.11 8.61
C THR A 85 -4.44 0.61 7.27
N VAL A 86 -5.40 1.47 6.88
CA VAL A 86 -5.27 2.32 5.68
C VAL A 86 -4.08 3.25 5.80
N THR A 87 -3.86 3.85 6.98
CA THR A 87 -2.73 4.77 7.21
C THR A 87 -1.40 4.03 7.03
N LEU A 88 -1.25 2.85 7.65
CA LEU A 88 -0.05 2.02 7.49
C LEU A 88 0.19 1.60 6.03
N ALA A 89 -0.87 1.16 5.35
CA ALA A 89 -0.79 0.79 3.94
C ALA A 89 -0.45 2.00 3.05
N ALA A 90 -1.01 3.18 3.32
CA ALA A 90 -0.72 4.42 2.62
C ALA A 90 0.75 4.83 2.79
N LEU A 91 1.26 4.84 4.03
CA LEU A 91 2.66 5.14 4.32
C LEU A 91 3.59 4.14 3.62
N SER A 92 3.23 2.87 3.58
CA SER A 92 3.97 1.83 2.87
C SER A 92 3.93 2.02 1.36
N MET A 93 2.80 2.39 0.78
CA MET A 93 2.67 2.71 -0.66
C MET A 93 3.51 3.92 -1.06
N VAL A 94 3.64 4.92 -0.19
CA VAL A 94 4.54 6.07 -0.36
C VAL A 94 6.00 5.62 -0.24
N GLY A 95 6.30 4.70 0.67
CA GLY A 95 7.64 4.21 0.96
C GLY A 95 8.29 4.97 2.11
N ILE A 96 7.57 5.14 3.23
CA ILE A 96 8.08 5.79 4.44
C ILE A 96 8.57 4.72 5.41
N PRO A 97 9.82 4.82 5.95
CA PRO A 97 10.30 3.90 6.97
C PRO A 97 9.37 3.96 8.23
N PRO A 98 9.21 2.87 8.96
CA PRO A 98 9.78 1.53 8.82
C PRO A 98 8.91 0.55 8.03
N THR A 99 8.08 1.01 7.12
CA THR A 99 7.15 0.16 6.38
C THR A 99 7.82 -0.67 5.28
N ALA A 100 7.19 -1.78 4.92
CA ALA A 100 7.69 -2.72 3.91
C ALA A 100 8.00 -2.06 2.55
N GLY A 101 7.16 -1.12 2.11
CA GLY A 101 7.31 -0.46 0.81
C GLY A 101 8.56 0.39 0.67
N PHE A 102 9.12 0.89 1.78
CA PHE A 102 10.39 1.62 1.76
C PHE A 102 11.55 0.75 1.28
N PHE A 103 11.72 -0.44 1.86
CA PHE A 103 12.85 -1.31 1.56
C PHE A 103 12.85 -1.79 0.11
N SER A 104 11.69 -2.19 -0.42
CA SER A 104 11.62 -2.59 -1.83
C SER A 104 12.04 -1.47 -2.79
N LYS A 105 11.58 -0.23 -2.55
CA LYS A 105 11.99 0.93 -3.36
C LYS A 105 13.46 1.29 -3.16
N TRP A 106 13.97 1.12 -1.95
CA TRP A 106 15.38 1.32 -1.66
C TRP A 106 16.28 0.41 -2.50
N TYR A 107 15.94 -0.90 -2.56
CA TYR A 107 16.68 -1.85 -3.39
C TYR A 107 16.56 -1.54 -4.89
N LEU A 108 15.40 -1.10 -5.37
CA LEU A 108 15.23 -0.65 -6.75
C LEU A 108 16.13 0.55 -7.08
N MET A 109 16.19 1.56 -6.19
CA MET A 109 17.06 2.72 -6.36
C MET A 109 18.53 2.34 -6.31
N LEU A 110 18.90 1.43 -5.40
CA LEU A 110 20.28 0.94 -5.30
C LEU A 110 20.70 0.18 -6.56
N GLY A 111 19.82 -0.66 -7.11
CA GLY A 111 20.05 -1.36 -8.37
C GLY A 111 20.23 -0.40 -9.55
N ALA A 112 19.38 0.60 -9.66
CA ALA A 112 19.47 1.63 -10.69
C ALA A 112 20.77 2.47 -10.56
N TYR A 113 21.18 2.78 -9.33
CA TYR A 113 22.42 3.50 -9.05
C TYR A 113 23.66 2.70 -9.48
N GLN A 114 23.74 1.42 -9.08
CA GLN A 114 24.87 0.55 -9.45
C GLN A 114 24.93 0.25 -10.95
N GLY A 115 23.78 0.16 -11.62
CA GLY A 115 23.69 0.00 -13.07
C GLY A 115 23.99 1.28 -13.87
N GLY A 116 24.26 2.43 -13.20
CA GLY A 116 24.45 3.72 -13.88
C GLY A 116 23.16 4.26 -14.51
N GLN A 117 22.01 3.68 -14.21
CA GLN A 117 20.72 3.97 -14.84
C GLN A 117 19.92 5.02 -14.05
N TYR A 118 20.51 6.20 -13.85
CA TYR A 118 19.96 7.29 -13.01
C TYR A 118 18.55 7.75 -13.43
N PHE A 119 18.18 7.54 -14.68
CA PHE A 119 16.84 7.86 -15.18
C PHE A 119 15.75 7.11 -14.41
N TYR A 120 15.96 5.84 -14.05
CA TYR A 120 15.01 5.08 -13.25
C TYR A 120 14.88 5.63 -11.83
N ILE A 121 15.96 6.15 -11.24
CA ILE A 121 15.90 6.79 -9.91
C ILE A 121 14.97 7.99 -9.94
N VAL A 122 15.08 8.85 -10.97
CA VAL A 122 14.21 10.01 -11.14
C VAL A 122 12.74 9.58 -11.26
N ILE A 123 12.46 8.57 -12.07
CA ILE A 123 11.08 8.02 -12.23
C ILE A 123 10.55 7.49 -10.89
N LEU A 124 11.35 6.71 -10.15
CA LEU A 124 10.96 6.13 -8.86
C LEU A 124 10.64 7.22 -7.83
N VAL A 125 11.45 8.29 -7.76
CA VAL A 125 11.23 9.42 -6.85
C VAL A 125 9.97 10.19 -7.23
N ILE A 126 9.81 10.58 -8.50
CA ILE A 126 8.62 11.32 -8.96
C ILE A 126 7.36 10.50 -8.71
N SER A 127 7.36 9.21 -9.04
CA SER A 127 6.22 8.33 -8.83
C SER A 127 5.90 8.15 -7.33
N SER A 128 6.91 8.11 -6.45
CA SER A 128 6.70 8.06 -5.00
C SER A 128 6.10 9.35 -4.46
N LEU A 129 6.52 10.51 -4.97
CA LEU A 129 5.93 11.81 -4.61
C LEU A 129 4.46 11.91 -5.06
N LEU A 130 4.15 11.46 -6.28
CA LEU A 130 2.76 11.41 -6.76
C LEU A 130 1.90 10.48 -5.91
N ASN A 131 2.43 9.30 -5.50
CA ASN A 131 1.76 8.43 -4.56
C ASN A 131 1.53 9.11 -3.20
N ALA A 132 2.51 9.88 -2.70
CA ALA A 132 2.37 10.63 -1.45
C ALA A 132 1.19 11.62 -1.53
N VAL A 133 1.15 12.49 -2.55
CA VAL A 133 0.05 13.45 -2.75
C VAL A 133 -1.30 12.74 -2.78
N TYR A 134 -1.37 11.61 -3.49
CA TYR A 134 -2.57 10.84 -3.65
C TYR A 134 -3.06 10.21 -2.33
N PHE A 135 -2.18 9.54 -1.59
CA PHE A 135 -2.54 8.88 -0.34
C PHE A 135 -2.77 9.87 0.80
N PHE A 136 -2.01 10.97 0.86
CA PHE A 136 -2.29 12.02 1.85
C PHE A 136 -3.67 12.64 1.65
N ARG A 137 -4.13 12.81 0.42
CA ARG A 137 -5.51 13.26 0.15
C ARG A 137 -6.56 12.28 0.66
N ILE A 138 -6.31 10.96 0.58
CA ILE A 138 -7.20 9.95 1.18
C ILE A 138 -7.25 10.09 2.69
N LEU A 139 -6.08 10.20 3.33
CA LEU A 139 -5.98 10.35 4.78
C LEU A 139 -6.63 11.64 5.26
N GLU A 140 -6.43 12.76 4.55
CA GLU A 140 -7.09 14.03 4.84
C GLU A 140 -8.61 13.88 4.86
N GLN A 141 -9.20 13.20 3.87
CA GLN A 141 -10.63 12.93 3.84
C GLN A 141 -11.12 12.11 5.06
N MET A 142 -10.33 11.12 5.48
CA MET A 142 -10.71 10.24 6.59
C MET A 142 -10.56 10.90 7.97
N PHE A 143 -9.58 11.81 8.14
CA PHE A 143 -9.23 12.39 9.43
C PHE A 143 -9.75 13.80 9.66
N VAL A 144 -9.70 14.66 8.63
CA VAL A 144 -9.87 16.12 8.78
C VAL A 144 -11.27 16.59 8.39
N GLN A 145 -11.91 15.93 7.43
CA GLN A 145 -13.21 16.39 6.98
C GLN A 145 -14.29 16.12 8.02
N HIS A 146 -15.17 17.14 8.18
CA HIS A 146 -16.32 17.11 9.07
C HIS A 146 -17.22 15.92 8.73
N GLU A 147 -17.84 15.36 9.77
CA GLU A 147 -18.77 14.22 9.69
C GLU A 147 -19.78 14.41 8.55
N ALA A 148 -19.42 13.94 7.35
CA ALA A 148 -20.44 13.63 6.39
C ALA A 148 -21.33 12.58 7.06
N SER A 149 -22.63 12.74 6.99
CA SER A 149 -23.61 11.83 7.61
C SER A 149 -23.50 10.43 6.98
N LEU A 150 -22.48 9.67 7.40
CA LEU A 150 -22.37 8.26 7.06
C LEU A 150 -23.53 7.54 7.75
N THR A 151 -24.56 7.21 6.99
CA THR A 151 -25.68 6.40 7.47
C THR A 151 -25.19 4.96 7.57
N GLU A 152 -25.20 4.43 8.79
CA GLU A 152 -24.83 3.04 9.03
C GLU A 152 -25.97 2.11 8.57
N ILE A 153 -25.70 1.25 7.60
CA ILE A 153 -26.63 0.23 7.12
C ILE A 153 -26.55 -1.00 8.04
N ASN A 154 -25.33 -1.43 8.34
CA ASN A 154 -25.07 -2.53 9.24
C ASN A 154 -24.31 -2.00 10.48
N ARG A 155 -25.06 -1.73 11.56
CA ARG A 155 -24.46 -1.25 12.81
C ARG A 155 -23.87 -2.43 13.58
N HIS A 156 -22.56 -2.42 13.78
CA HIS A 156 -21.88 -3.32 14.70
C HIS A 156 -21.41 -2.53 15.93
N GLU A 157 -21.93 -2.90 17.10
CA GLU A 157 -21.58 -2.23 18.38
C GLU A 157 -20.24 -2.68 18.96
N GLY A 158 -19.50 -3.55 18.26
CA GLY A 158 -18.19 -4.00 18.71
C GLY A 158 -17.12 -2.90 18.66
N LYS A 159 -16.14 -2.95 19.59
CA LYS A 159 -15.02 -1.99 19.69
C LYS A 159 -14.23 -1.79 18.39
N LEU A 160 -14.24 -2.76 17.48
CA LEU A 160 -13.53 -2.73 16.20
C LEU A 160 -14.39 -2.14 15.06
N GLY A 161 -15.70 -1.95 15.29
CA GLY A 161 -16.62 -1.39 14.30
C GLY A 161 -16.95 -2.32 13.12
N LEU A 162 -16.46 -3.57 13.13
CA LEU A 162 -16.67 -4.61 12.14
C LEU A 162 -16.80 -5.98 12.83
N PRO A 163 -17.49 -6.96 12.19
CA PRO A 163 -17.50 -8.33 12.69
C PRO A 163 -16.08 -8.91 12.71
N PRO A 164 -15.78 -9.84 13.65
CA PRO A 164 -14.44 -10.42 13.81
C PRO A 164 -13.88 -11.04 12.52
N GLU A 165 -14.73 -11.66 11.70
CA GLU A 165 -14.37 -12.31 10.43
C GLU A 165 -13.76 -11.33 9.43
N MET A 166 -14.13 -10.04 9.51
CA MET A 166 -13.57 -8.97 8.68
C MET A 166 -12.44 -8.22 9.40
N ALA A 167 -12.57 -8.05 10.72
CA ALA A 167 -11.59 -7.30 11.51
C ALA A 167 -10.24 -8.02 11.62
N ILE A 168 -10.25 -9.36 11.80
CA ILE A 168 -9.02 -10.16 11.94
C ILE A 168 -8.15 -10.09 10.66
N PRO A 169 -8.67 -10.34 9.44
CA PRO A 169 -7.86 -10.19 8.22
C PRO A 169 -7.28 -8.78 8.02
N ILE A 170 -8.06 -7.74 8.36
CA ILE A 170 -7.61 -6.34 8.30
C ILE A 170 -6.44 -6.11 9.25
N LEU A 171 -6.55 -6.61 10.49
CA LEU A 171 -5.50 -6.51 11.50
C LEU A 171 -4.24 -7.27 11.05
N CYS A 172 -4.40 -8.50 10.59
CA CYS A 172 -3.28 -9.32 10.09
C CYS A 172 -2.56 -8.65 8.93
N ALA A 173 -3.29 -8.07 7.98
CA ALA A 173 -2.69 -7.35 6.86
C ALA A 173 -1.93 -6.10 7.31
N GLY A 174 -2.48 -5.33 8.26
CA GLY A 174 -1.82 -4.16 8.85
C GLY A 174 -0.54 -4.52 9.60
N ILE A 175 -0.57 -5.55 10.45
CA ILE A 175 0.59 -6.08 11.16
C ILE A 175 1.62 -6.61 10.15
N GLY A 176 1.18 -7.34 9.13
CA GLY A 176 2.04 -7.88 8.08
C GLY A 176 2.87 -6.82 7.37
N ILE A 177 2.32 -5.63 7.12
CA ILE A 177 3.06 -4.50 6.52
C ILE A 177 4.23 -4.06 7.42
N LEU A 178 4.04 -4.01 8.74
CA LEU A 178 5.09 -3.63 9.68
C LEU A 178 6.12 -4.76 9.83
N VAL A 179 5.66 -6.00 10.01
CA VAL A 179 6.54 -7.17 10.14
C VAL A 179 7.43 -7.30 8.90
N LEU A 180 6.87 -7.25 7.70
CA LEU A 180 7.65 -7.26 6.46
C LEU A 180 8.60 -6.07 6.36
N GLY A 181 8.26 -4.91 6.91
CA GLY A 181 9.14 -3.76 6.98
C GLY A 181 10.36 -4.05 7.84
N PHE A 182 10.15 -4.46 9.09
CA PHE A 182 11.23 -4.74 10.04
C PHE A 182 12.14 -5.90 9.62
N TYR A 183 11.55 -6.96 9.06
CA TYR A 183 12.30 -8.16 8.61
C TYR A 183 12.73 -8.10 7.15
N SER A 184 12.61 -6.97 6.47
CA SER A 184 12.96 -6.85 5.04
C SER A 184 14.41 -7.22 4.74
N VAL A 185 15.34 -6.88 5.63
CA VAL A 185 16.76 -7.18 5.45
C VAL A 185 17.02 -8.68 5.60
N ASP A 186 16.43 -9.30 6.64
CA ASP A 186 16.57 -10.75 6.87
C ASP A 186 15.97 -11.55 5.71
N ILE A 187 14.81 -11.12 5.21
CA ILE A 187 14.15 -11.73 4.03
C ILE A 187 15.07 -11.67 2.81
N VAL A 188 15.76 -10.55 2.60
CA VAL A 188 16.69 -10.41 1.48
C VAL A 188 17.91 -11.31 1.67
N ASP A 189 18.48 -11.36 2.86
CA ASP A 189 19.69 -12.14 3.11
C ASP A 189 19.42 -13.65 3.07
N ASP A 190 18.37 -14.12 3.70
CA ASP A 190 18.14 -15.57 3.87
C ASP A 190 17.41 -16.20 2.68
N ILE A 191 16.43 -15.51 2.08
CA ILE A 191 15.55 -16.09 1.07
C ILE A 191 15.99 -15.69 -0.34
N LEU A 192 16.18 -14.39 -0.59
CA LEU A 192 16.40 -13.91 -1.95
C LEU A 192 17.83 -14.18 -2.43
N LYS A 193 18.84 -14.05 -1.57
CA LYS A 193 20.24 -14.34 -1.96
C LYS A 193 20.48 -15.83 -2.16
N SER A 194 19.85 -16.70 -1.38
CA SER A 194 19.99 -18.14 -1.52
C SER A 194 19.28 -18.71 -2.76
N GLY A 195 18.25 -18.02 -3.24
CA GLY A 195 17.45 -18.44 -4.40
C GLY A 195 17.78 -17.73 -5.72
N LEU A 196 18.80 -16.86 -5.74
CA LEU A 196 19.14 -16.11 -6.95
C LEU A 196 19.78 -17.00 -8.02
N PRO A 197 19.31 -16.90 -9.28
CA PRO A 197 19.97 -17.53 -10.41
C PRO A 197 21.41 -17.02 -10.55
N GLU A 198 22.35 -17.89 -10.90
CA GLU A 198 23.78 -17.55 -11.08
C GLU A 198 24.04 -16.37 -12.04
N VAL A 199 23.08 -16.12 -12.95
CA VAL A 199 23.13 -14.99 -13.91
C VAL A 199 23.18 -13.62 -13.21
N PHE A 200 22.62 -13.50 -12.01
CA PHE A 200 22.59 -12.26 -11.24
C PHE A 200 23.72 -12.13 -10.22
N LEU A 201 24.56 -13.18 -10.08
CA LEU A 201 25.73 -13.21 -9.17
C LEU A 201 27.01 -12.74 -9.85
N ARG A 202 26.97 -12.49 -11.15
CA ARG A 202 28.05 -11.91 -11.97
C ARG A 202 27.80 -10.41 -12.08
#